data_8eee2ef0bdba86c3f59ca6c7d5d07ef8
#
_entry.id   8eee2ef0bdba86c3f59ca6c7d5d07ef8
#
_cell.length_a   1.000
_cell.length_b   1.000
_cell.length_c   1.000
_cell.angle_alpha   90.00
_cell.angle_beta   90.00
_cell.angle_gamma   90.00
#
_symmetry.space_group_name_H-M   'P 1'
#
loop_
_entity.id
_entity.type
_entity.pdbx_description
1 polymer ?
#
loop_
_entity_poly.entity_id
_entity_poly.type
_entity_poly.pdbx_seq_one_letter_code
_entity_poly.pdbx_strand_id
1 'polypeptide(L)'
;MRAFVVVNPAAGGGRTGRMWRALGDELTRLGLRFESAATRRRGHATELARQAAGAGWPLVVAVGGDGTLNEVVNGVTDARAAPLATAGAILTGRGRDACRNLGLAADWRLAARRLVEGDDALLDLGAAAWPDGARRYFVSAAGAGFDAAVARRAQSRGGAGTLPYLRAVVESLAAHRAVPATLQADDAPASSAPLTAAVIANGAYFGGGMKIAPSADPADGNLDLVVLGDLGRAELLRWLPTVYRGGHLANPKVSTRRIVRMSIDAASPLPTHVDGETTADTPVVFRVCPRALCLRR
;
A
#
# COMPACT_ATOMS: atom_id res chain seq x y z
N MET A 1 1.15 -27.60 9.06
CA MET A 1 0.51 -26.29 9.01
C MET A 1 -0.55 -26.30 7.93
N ARG A 2 -1.66 -25.56 8.10
CA ARG A 2 -2.70 -25.40 7.06
C ARG A 2 -2.90 -23.93 6.70
N ALA A 3 -3.19 -23.64 5.43
CA ALA A 3 -3.36 -22.29 4.92
C ALA A 3 -4.52 -22.19 3.93
N PHE A 4 -5.10 -21.00 3.79
CA PHE A 4 -5.99 -20.65 2.68
C PHE A 4 -5.24 -19.72 1.73
N VAL A 5 -5.18 -20.08 0.46
CA VAL A 5 -4.40 -19.36 -0.55
C VAL A 5 -5.32 -18.58 -1.49
N VAL A 6 -5.23 -17.28 -1.43
CA VAL A 6 -5.97 -16.36 -2.31
C VAL A 6 -5.10 -16.04 -3.53
N VAL A 7 -5.51 -16.51 -4.69
CA VAL A 7 -4.76 -16.37 -5.94
C VAL A 7 -5.36 -15.30 -6.82
N ASN A 8 -4.56 -14.31 -7.23
CA ASN A 8 -4.99 -13.34 -8.25
C ASN A 8 -4.36 -13.70 -9.61
N PRO A 9 -5.08 -14.44 -10.48
CA PRO A 9 -4.52 -14.91 -11.74
C PRO A 9 -4.17 -13.79 -12.72
N ALA A 10 -4.82 -12.63 -12.61
CA ALA A 10 -4.57 -11.47 -13.47
C ALA A 10 -3.30 -10.66 -13.05
N ALA A 11 -2.78 -10.86 -11.84
CA ALA A 11 -1.64 -10.12 -11.35
C ALA A 11 -0.39 -10.32 -12.23
N GLY A 12 0.42 -9.26 -12.34
CA GLY A 12 1.61 -9.25 -13.18
C GLY A 12 1.33 -9.40 -14.68
N GLY A 13 0.13 -9.01 -15.16
CA GLY A 13 -0.30 -9.20 -16.54
C GLY A 13 -0.54 -10.69 -16.86
N GLY A 14 -1.18 -11.42 -15.94
CA GLY A 14 -1.49 -12.83 -16.07
C GLY A 14 -0.33 -13.78 -15.71
N ARG A 15 0.80 -13.24 -15.27
CA ARG A 15 1.96 -14.05 -14.85
C ARG A 15 1.59 -14.99 -13.70
N THR A 16 0.88 -14.51 -12.70
CA THR A 16 0.45 -15.31 -11.54
C THR A 16 -0.35 -16.53 -11.97
N GLY A 17 -1.33 -16.36 -12.86
CA GLY A 17 -2.14 -17.49 -13.37
C GLY A 17 -1.30 -18.55 -14.07
N ARG A 18 -0.33 -18.11 -14.91
CA ARG A 18 0.59 -19.06 -15.59
C ARG A 18 1.52 -19.81 -14.63
N MET A 19 1.90 -19.17 -13.53
CA MET A 19 2.81 -19.76 -12.53
C MET A 19 2.08 -20.60 -11.47
N TRP A 20 0.76 -20.45 -11.34
CA TRP A 20 0.00 -21.00 -10.22
C TRP A 20 0.18 -22.51 -10.03
N ARG A 21 0.15 -23.28 -11.12
CA ARG A 21 0.35 -24.74 -11.04
C ARG A 21 1.70 -25.09 -10.38
N ALA A 22 2.80 -24.55 -10.93
CA ALA A 22 4.14 -24.82 -10.40
C ALA A 22 4.31 -24.32 -8.94
N LEU A 23 3.61 -23.25 -8.59
CA LEU A 23 3.61 -22.67 -7.25
C LEU A 23 2.84 -23.56 -6.27
N GLY A 24 1.68 -24.08 -6.66
CA GLY A 24 0.90 -25.04 -5.88
C GLY A 24 1.64 -26.36 -5.65
N ASP A 25 2.31 -26.87 -6.69
CA ASP A 25 3.13 -28.08 -6.61
C ASP A 25 4.28 -27.88 -5.60
N GLU A 26 4.93 -26.70 -5.61
CA GLU A 26 6.00 -26.38 -4.66
C GLU A 26 5.50 -26.25 -3.21
N LEU A 27 4.36 -25.59 -3.00
CA LEU A 27 3.75 -25.50 -1.66
C LEU A 27 3.41 -26.91 -1.11
N THR A 28 2.89 -27.78 -1.96
CA THR A 28 2.60 -29.18 -1.61
C THR A 28 3.89 -29.94 -1.29
N ARG A 29 4.93 -29.77 -2.10
CA ARG A 29 6.25 -30.39 -1.89
C ARG A 29 6.89 -29.97 -0.56
N LEU A 30 6.67 -28.70 -0.16
CA LEU A 30 7.10 -28.16 1.14
C LEU A 30 6.23 -28.62 2.32
N GLY A 31 5.18 -29.41 2.09
CA GLY A 31 4.31 -29.95 3.13
C GLY A 31 3.24 -28.99 3.63
N LEU A 32 2.97 -27.89 2.92
CA LEU A 32 1.87 -27.00 3.26
C LEU A 32 0.53 -27.64 2.82
N ARG A 33 -0.36 -27.88 3.77
CA ARG A 33 -1.75 -28.27 3.48
C ARG A 33 -2.56 -27.02 3.22
N PHE A 34 -3.16 -26.90 2.04
CA PHE A 34 -3.89 -25.67 1.73
C PHE A 34 -5.14 -25.91 0.87
N GLU A 35 -6.10 -25.02 1.02
CA GLU A 35 -7.15 -24.78 0.05
C GLU A 35 -6.87 -23.48 -0.69
N SER A 36 -7.40 -23.34 -1.90
CA SER A 36 -7.16 -22.11 -2.68
C SER A 36 -8.40 -21.64 -3.41
N ALA A 37 -8.52 -20.32 -3.58
CA ALA A 37 -9.53 -19.68 -4.39
C ALA A 37 -8.93 -18.58 -5.27
N ALA A 38 -9.39 -18.52 -6.52
CA ALA A 38 -8.99 -17.48 -7.46
C ALA A 38 -9.87 -16.24 -7.34
N THR A 39 -9.26 -15.06 -7.37
CA THR A 39 -10.02 -13.79 -7.43
C THR A 39 -10.64 -13.59 -8.80
N ARG A 40 -11.81 -12.96 -8.83
CA ARG A 40 -12.57 -12.68 -10.06
C ARG A 40 -12.68 -11.19 -10.38
N ARG A 41 -12.51 -10.32 -9.38
CA ARG A 41 -12.66 -8.86 -9.46
C ARG A 41 -11.87 -8.17 -8.34
N ARG A 42 -11.76 -6.87 -8.40
CA ARG A 42 -11.26 -6.05 -7.29
C ARG A 42 -12.11 -6.25 -6.03
N GLY A 43 -11.48 -6.24 -4.87
CA GLY A 43 -12.11 -6.46 -3.57
C GLY A 43 -12.40 -7.93 -3.27
N HIS A 44 -12.34 -8.85 -4.26
CA HIS A 44 -12.66 -10.26 -4.03
C HIS A 44 -11.63 -10.96 -3.14
N ALA A 45 -10.35 -10.54 -3.17
CA ALA A 45 -9.35 -11.09 -2.25
C ALA A 45 -9.65 -10.71 -0.79
N THR A 46 -10.20 -9.52 -0.52
CA THR A 46 -10.66 -9.12 0.81
C THR A 46 -11.81 -10.00 1.31
N GLU A 47 -12.76 -10.30 0.45
CA GLU A 47 -13.90 -11.16 0.76
C GLU A 47 -13.46 -12.58 1.10
N LEU A 48 -12.62 -13.17 0.22
CA LEU A 48 -12.06 -14.51 0.41
C LEU A 48 -11.22 -14.61 1.69
N ALA A 49 -10.37 -13.61 1.94
CA ALA A 49 -9.52 -13.58 3.12
C ALA A 49 -10.33 -13.45 4.41
N ARG A 50 -11.39 -12.62 4.41
CA ARG A 50 -12.30 -12.48 5.56
C ARG A 50 -13.07 -13.76 5.83
N GLN A 51 -13.57 -14.43 4.78
CA GLN A 51 -14.25 -15.72 4.92
C GLN A 51 -13.28 -16.78 5.46
N ALA A 52 -12.06 -16.85 4.96
CA ALA A 52 -11.05 -17.79 5.45
C ALA A 52 -10.70 -17.54 6.92
N ALA A 53 -10.45 -16.28 7.31
CA ALA A 53 -10.19 -15.94 8.71
C ALA A 53 -11.37 -16.28 9.62
N GLY A 54 -12.60 -15.96 9.20
CA GLY A 54 -13.84 -16.31 9.92
C GLY A 54 -14.09 -17.83 10.02
N ALA A 55 -13.60 -18.62 9.06
CA ALA A 55 -13.62 -20.08 9.09
C ALA A 55 -12.47 -20.70 9.91
N GLY A 56 -11.65 -19.89 10.57
CA GLY A 56 -10.58 -20.33 11.46
C GLY A 56 -9.33 -20.83 10.73
N TRP A 57 -9.06 -20.37 9.52
CA TRP A 57 -7.78 -20.62 8.86
C TRP A 57 -6.67 -19.84 9.56
N PRO A 58 -5.62 -20.50 10.07
CA PRO A 58 -4.57 -19.81 10.82
C PRO A 58 -3.66 -18.95 9.95
N LEU A 59 -3.51 -19.30 8.67
CA LEU A 59 -2.68 -18.59 7.70
C LEU A 59 -3.49 -18.33 6.43
N VAL A 60 -3.52 -17.07 5.98
CA VAL A 60 -4.12 -16.65 4.71
C VAL A 60 -3.06 -16.06 3.81
N VAL A 61 -2.83 -16.68 2.67
CA VAL A 61 -1.70 -16.35 1.77
C VAL A 61 -2.18 -15.59 0.56
N ALA A 62 -1.60 -14.43 0.30
CA ALA A 62 -1.79 -13.67 -0.94
C ALA A 62 -0.82 -14.15 -2.03
N VAL A 63 -1.33 -14.66 -3.14
CA VAL A 63 -0.53 -14.96 -4.34
C VAL A 63 -0.91 -13.99 -5.45
N GLY A 64 -0.06 -12.96 -5.67
CA GLY A 64 -0.40 -11.89 -6.60
C GLY A 64 0.56 -10.71 -6.58
N GLY A 65 0.04 -9.49 -6.66
CA GLY A 65 0.80 -8.24 -6.51
C GLY A 65 0.58 -7.58 -5.15
N ASP A 66 1.18 -6.39 -4.96
CA ASP A 66 1.04 -5.60 -3.73
C ASP A 66 -0.45 -5.30 -3.42
N GLY A 67 -1.27 -4.99 -4.44
CA GLY A 67 -2.72 -4.81 -4.25
C GLY A 67 -3.44 -6.07 -3.77
N THR A 68 -3.02 -7.27 -4.20
CA THR A 68 -3.60 -8.53 -3.69
C THR A 68 -3.25 -8.74 -2.23
N LEU A 69 -2.01 -8.41 -1.83
CA LEU A 69 -1.63 -8.43 -0.42
C LEU A 69 -2.43 -7.41 0.39
N ASN A 70 -2.57 -6.17 -0.10
CA ASN A 70 -3.40 -5.16 0.57
C ASN A 70 -4.85 -5.64 0.78
N GLU A 71 -5.46 -6.24 -0.24
CA GLU A 71 -6.81 -6.81 -0.13
C GLU A 71 -6.86 -7.94 0.92
N VAL A 72 -5.89 -8.85 0.94
CA VAL A 72 -5.82 -9.93 1.95
C VAL A 72 -5.65 -9.36 3.34
N VAL A 73 -4.74 -8.40 3.55
CA VAL A 73 -4.55 -7.72 4.83
C VAL A 73 -5.85 -7.08 5.33
N ASN A 74 -6.60 -6.40 4.45
CA ASN A 74 -7.91 -5.83 4.79
C ASN A 74 -8.99 -6.90 5.07
N GLY A 75 -8.78 -8.14 4.66
CA GLY A 75 -9.66 -9.25 4.97
C GLY A 75 -9.34 -9.94 6.30
N VAL A 76 -8.05 -10.04 6.66
CA VAL A 76 -7.60 -10.71 7.89
C VAL A 76 -7.43 -9.75 9.07
N THR A 77 -7.72 -8.47 8.92
CA THR A 77 -7.68 -7.46 9.98
C THR A 77 -9.11 -7.00 10.28
N ASP A 78 -9.49 -7.00 11.54
CA ASP A 78 -10.85 -6.60 11.95
C ASP A 78 -11.02 -5.08 12.00
N ALA A 79 -12.24 -4.61 12.30
CA ALA A 79 -12.56 -3.20 12.41
C ALA A 79 -11.85 -2.48 13.59
N ARG A 80 -11.29 -3.24 14.54
CA ARG A 80 -10.51 -2.71 15.68
C ARG A 80 -9.00 -2.74 15.41
N ALA A 81 -8.60 -3.09 14.19
CA ALA A 81 -7.23 -3.29 13.77
C ALA A 81 -6.52 -4.45 14.51
N ALA A 82 -7.27 -5.50 14.87
CA ALA A 82 -6.70 -6.73 15.39
C ALA A 82 -6.55 -7.78 14.27
N PRO A 83 -5.43 -8.51 14.21
CA PRO A 83 -5.25 -9.58 13.23
C PRO A 83 -6.14 -10.77 13.57
N LEU A 84 -6.97 -11.20 12.62
CA LEU A 84 -7.85 -12.38 12.73
C LEU A 84 -7.14 -13.67 12.34
N ALA A 85 -6.12 -13.57 11.50
CA ALA A 85 -5.27 -14.67 11.05
C ALA A 85 -3.89 -14.12 10.66
N THR A 86 -2.88 -14.98 10.63
CA THR A 86 -1.57 -14.64 10.06
C THR A 86 -1.73 -14.44 8.55
N ALA A 87 -1.19 -13.34 8.02
CA ALA A 87 -1.05 -13.13 6.58
C ALA A 87 0.27 -13.74 6.09
N GLY A 88 0.28 -14.21 4.85
CA GLY A 88 1.49 -14.58 4.12
C GLY A 88 1.43 -14.05 2.70
N ALA A 89 2.55 -13.99 1.99
CA ALA A 89 2.52 -13.51 0.62
C ALA A 89 3.58 -14.16 -0.28
N ILE A 90 3.18 -14.42 -1.52
CA ILE A 90 4.07 -14.72 -2.65
C ILE A 90 3.81 -13.68 -3.74
N LEU A 91 4.68 -12.66 -3.78
CA LEU A 91 4.48 -11.52 -4.66
C LEU A 91 5.08 -11.76 -6.05
N THR A 92 4.20 -11.97 -7.01
CA THR A 92 4.53 -12.21 -8.43
C THR A 92 4.40 -10.96 -9.28
N GLY A 93 3.89 -9.86 -8.70
CA GLY A 93 3.73 -8.54 -9.33
C GLY A 93 5.04 -7.85 -9.66
N ARG A 94 4.96 -6.64 -10.25
CA ARG A 94 6.13 -5.86 -10.71
C ARG A 94 6.64 -4.88 -9.66
N GLY A 95 5.78 -4.27 -8.84
CA GLY A 95 6.14 -3.22 -7.87
C GLY A 95 7.02 -3.75 -6.75
N ARG A 96 6.53 -4.76 -6.06
CA ARG A 96 7.21 -5.44 -4.95
C ARG A 96 7.65 -4.48 -3.83
N ASP A 97 6.92 -3.39 -3.64
CA ASP A 97 7.21 -2.43 -2.58
C ASP A 97 6.97 -3.07 -1.21
N ALA A 98 5.94 -3.91 -1.09
CA ALA A 98 5.71 -4.70 0.10
C ALA A 98 6.86 -5.67 0.42
N CYS A 99 7.55 -6.24 -0.60
CA CYS A 99 8.76 -7.03 -0.32
C CYS A 99 9.83 -6.21 0.37
N ARG A 100 10.06 -4.97 -0.09
CA ARG A 100 11.07 -4.07 0.47
C ARG A 100 10.70 -3.59 1.87
N ASN A 101 9.42 -3.24 2.07
CA ASN A 101 8.93 -2.68 3.32
C ASN A 101 8.77 -3.72 4.43
N LEU A 102 8.31 -4.92 4.08
CA LEU A 102 7.92 -5.94 5.05
C LEU A 102 8.95 -7.09 5.18
N GLY A 103 10.08 -7.00 4.50
CA GLY A 103 11.12 -8.04 4.51
C GLY A 103 10.70 -9.35 3.83
N LEU A 104 9.73 -9.30 2.92
CA LEU A 104 9.28 -10.48 2.18
C LEU A 104 10.27 -10.88 1.08
N ALA A 105 10.39 -12.17 0.82
CA ALA A 105 11.25 -12.68 -0.24
C ALA A 105 10.71 -12.28 -1.64
N ALA A 106 11.59 -11.73 -2.48
CA ALA A 106 11.25 -11.40 -3.86
C ALA A 106 11.27 -12.62 -4.80
N ASP A 107 12.06 -13.64 -4.49
CA ASP A 107 12.00 -14.93 -5.17
C ASP A 107 10.84 -15.76 -4.65
N TRP A 108 10.01 -16.28 -5.56
CA TRP A 108 8.79 -16.98 -5.18
C TRP A 108 9.03 -18.32 -4.50
N ARG A 109 10.14 -19.03 -4.80
CA ARG A 109 10.49 -20.29 -4.14
C ARG A 109 10.95 -20.04 -2.71
N LEU A 110 11.76 -19.01 -2.52
CA LEU A 110 12.15 -18.58 -1.18
C LEU A 110 10.94 -18.08 -0.37
N ALA A 111 10.02 -17.34 -1.00
CA ALA A 111 8.76 -16.92 -0.36
C ALA A 111 7.91 -18.13 0.04
N ALA A 112 7.76 -19.13 -0.84
CA ALA A 112 7.04 -20.38 -0.53
C ALA A 112 7.67 -21.13 0.65
N ARG A 113 9.00 -21.21 0.70
CA ARG A 113 9.72 -21.83 1.82
C ARG A 113 9.49 -21.08 3.14
N ARG A 114 9.57 -19.74 3.12
CA ARG A 114 9.31 -18.92 4.30
C ARG A 114 7.89 -19.02 4.82
N LEU A 115 6.90 -19.30 3.99
CA LEU A 115 5.54 -19.59 4.47
C LEU A 115 5.46 -20.83 5.37
N VAL A 116 6.36 -21.80 5.17
CA VAL A 116 6.39 -23.05 5.93
C VAL A 116 7.37 -22.98 7.10
N GLU A 117 8.55 -22.42 6.88
CA GLU A 117 9.69 -22.44 7.79
C GLU A 117 9.93 -21.11 8.52
N GLY A 118 9.32 -20.01 8.06
CA GLY A 118 9.55 -18.66 8.60
C GLY A 118 8.78 -18.40 9.88
N ASP A 119 9.07 -17.25 10.47
CA ASP A 119 8.47 -16.77 11.71
C ASP A 119 7.35 -15.75 11.45
N ASP A 120 6.46 -15.61 12.43
CA ASP A 120 5.43 -14.60 12.44
C ASP A 120 5.97 -13.31 13.06
N ALA A 121 5.80 -12.20 12.37
CA ALA A 121 6.12 -10.87 12.86
C ALA A 121 4.86 -10.04 13.03
N LEU A 122 4.76 -9.29 14.14
CA LEU A 122 3.72 -8.30 14.34
C LEU A 122 4.21 -6.97 13.80
N LEU A 123 3.49 -6.44 12.80
CA LEU A 123 3.78 -5.20 12.11
C LEU A 123 2.62 -4.21 12.24
N ASP A 124 2.94 -2.96 12.07
CA ASP A 124 1.95 -1.88 12.06
C ASP A 124 1.24 -1.81 10.73
N LEU A 125 0.03 -1.29 10.76
CA LEU A 125 -0.72 -0.87 9.58
C LEU A 125 -1.03 0.62 9.69
N GLY A 126 -1.08 1.29 8.57
CA GLY A 126 -1.79 2.55 8.50
C GLY A 126 -3.28 2.31 8.19
N ALA A 127 -4.14 3.17 8.69
CA ALA A 127 -5.56 3.19 8.37
C ALA A 127 -5.97 4.55 7.82
N ALA A 128 -6.68 4.57 6.70
CA ALA A 128 -7.39 5.72 6.16
C ALA A 128 -8.88 5.58 6.48
N ALA A 129 -9.52 6.67 6.92
CA ALA A 129 -10.95 6.72 7.24
C ALA A 129 -11.58 8.00 6.69
N TRP A 130 -12.79 7.86 6.14
CA TRP A 130 -13.55 8.96 5.54
C TRP A 130 -14.83 9.23 6.35
N PRO A 131 -15.46 10.42 6.17
CA PRO A 131 -16.64 10.82 6.92
C PRO A 131 -17.87 9.90 6.77
N ASP A 132 -17.96 9.18 5.65
CA ASP A 132 -19.02 8.20 5.38
C ASP A 132 -18.87 6.89 6.19
N GLY A 133 -17.83 6.78 7.01
CA GLY A 133 -17.50 5.59 7.80
C GLY A 133 -16.66 4.56 7.05
N ALA A 134 -16.37 4.76 5.76
CA ALA A 134 -15.46 3.89 5.03
C ALA A 134 -14.06 3.91 5.65
N ARG A 135 -13.43 2.74 5.70
CA ARG A 135 -12.07 2.56 6.22
C ARG A 135 -11.29 1.60 5.35
N ARG A 136 -10.00 1.86 5.21
CA ARG A 136 -9.07 0.95 4.54
C ARG A 136 -7.70 0.96 5.19
N TYR A 137 -7.12 -0.21 5.40
CA TYR A 137 -5.75 -0.37 5.89
C TYR A 137 -4.75 -0.34 4.75
N PHE A 138 -3.54 0.14 5.04
CA PHE A 138 -2.41 0.13 4.12
C PHE A 138 -1.14 -0.41 4.79
N VAL A 139 -0.34 -1.08 3.97
CA VAL A 139 0.92 -1.70 4.41
C VAL A 139 2.13 -0.86 4.03
N SER A 140 2.05 -0.08 2.95
CA SER A 140 3.17 0.72 2.44
C SER A 140 2.95 2.21 2.62
N ALA A 141 2.00 2.80 1.91
CA ALA A 141 1.71 4.22 2.00
C ALA A 141 0.30 4.57 1.52
N ALA A 142 -0.22 5.65 2.07
CA ALA A 142 -1.42 6.33 1.59
C ALA A 142 -1.12 7.81 1.39
N GLY A 143 -2.01 8.56 0.74
CA GLY A 143 -1.77 9.98 0.54
C GLY A 143 -2.91 10.71 -0.13
N ALA A 144 -2.75 12.04 -0.21
CA ALA A 144 -3.67 12.95 -0.85
C ALA A 144 -2.91 13.94 -1.75
N GLY A 145 -3.46 14.24 -2.93
CA GLY A 145 -2.93 15.25 -3.84
C GLY A 145 -2.35 14.66 -5.12
N PHE A 146 -1.17 15.14 -5.53
CA PHE A 146 -0.56 14.83 -6.83
C PHE A 146 -0.33 13.34 -7.07
N ASP A 147 0.18 12.62 -6.10
CA ASP A 147 0.44 11.18 -6.17
C ASP A 147 -0.85 10.38 -6.38
N ALA A 148 -1.92 10.74 -5.67
CA ALA A 148 -3.24 10.16 -5.84
C ALA A 148 -3.86 10.52 -7.21
N ALA A 149 -3.63 11.74 -7.71
CA ALA A 149 -4.06 12.13 -9.04
C ALA A 149 -3.37 11.31 -10.15
N VAL A 150 -2.08 11.02 -9.99
CA VAL A 150 -1.33 10.10 -10.88
C VAL A 150 -1.94 8.70 -10.82
N ALA A 151 -2.16 8.16 -9.62
CA ALA A 151 -2.75 6.83 -9.43
C ALA A 151 -4.14 6.74 -10.09
N ARG A 152 -4.99 7.76 -9.91
CA ARG A 152 -6.33 7.85 -10.52
C ARG A 152 -6.29 7.82 -12.03
N ARG A 153 -5.39 8.61 -12.65
CA ARG A 153 -5.23 8.62 -14.11
C ARG A 153 -4.66 7.33 -14.67
N ALA A 154 -3.71 6.72 -13.97
CA ALA A 154 -3.15 5.44 -14.37
C ALA A 154 -4.20 4.32 -14.35
N GLN A 155 -5.09 4.31 -13.35
CA GLN A 155 -6.14 3.31 -13.23
C GLN A 155 -7.28 3.47 -14.24
N SER A 156 -7.70 4.71 -14.53
CA SER A 156 -8.82 4.98 -15.44
C SER A 156 -8.56 4.51 -16.88
N ARG A 157 -7.31 4.30 -17.24
CA ARG A 157 -6.89 3.91 -18.61
C ARG A 157 -6.69 2.42 -18.81
N GLY A 158 -6.86 1.59 -17.78
CA GLY A 158 -6.85 0.13 -17.90
C GLY A 158 -5.54 -0.50 -18.35
N GLY A 159 -4.47 0.27 -18.48
CA GLY A 159 -3.16 -0.20 -18.95
C GLY A 159 -2.22 -0.57 -17.81
N ALA A 160 -1.81 -1.83 -17.74
CA ALA A 160 -0.72 -2.25 -16.86
C ALA A 160 0.62 -2.08 -17.59
N GLY A 161 1.46 -1.13 -17.16
CA GLY A 161 2.81 -0.97 -17.72
C GLY A 161 3.44 0.39 -17.43
N THR A 162 4.72 0.53 -17.76
CA THR A 162 5.50 1.73 -17.53
C THR A 162 5.00 2.92 -18.37
N LEU A 163 4.62 2.69 -19.61
CA LEU A 163 4.20 3.76 -20.55
C LEU A 163 2.87 4.41 -20.15
N PRO A 164 1.78 3.67 -19.82
CA PRO A 164 0.55 4.26 -19.29
C PRO A 164 0.78 5.04 -17.98
N TYR A 165 1.64 4.55 -17.10
CA TYR A 165 1.99 5.24 -15.86
C TYR A 165 2.74 6.54 -16.12
N LEU A 166 3.78 6.52 -16.98
CA LEU A 166 4.53 7.73 -17.35
C LEU A 166 3.63 8.80 -17.98
N ARG A 167 2.70 8.38 -18.85
CA ARG A 167 1.71 9.29 -19.42
C ARG A 167 0.81 9.90 -18.35
N ALA A 168 0.35 9.09 -17.38
CA ALA A 168 -0.44 9.59 -16.25
C ALA A 168 0.35 10.62 -15.42
N VAL A 169 1.64 10.41 -15.21
CA VAL A 169 2.54 11.38 -14.55
C VAL A 169 2.60 12.68 -15.33
N VAL A 170 2.87 12.63 -16.64
CA VAL A 170 2.97 13.83 -17.49
C VAL A 170 1.66 14.62 -17.51
N GLU A 171 0.53 13.95 -17.66
CA GLU A 171 -0.77 14.61 -17.65
C GLU A 171 -1.14 15.18 -16.28
N SER A 172 -0.78 14.46 -15.21
CA SER A 172 -0.96 14.99 -13.86
C SER A 172 -0.11 16.21 -13.61
N LEU A 173 1.14 16.20 -14.11
CA LEU A 173 2.04 17.33 -14.05
C LEU A 173 1.49 18.55 -14.85
N ALA A 174 0.98 18.32 -16.06
CA ALA A 174 0.40 19.37 -16.87
C ALA A 174 -0.84 20.03 -16.22
N ALA A 175 -1.64 19.24 -15.50
CA ALA A 175 -2.83 19.72 -14.81
C ALA A 175 -2.55 20.19 -13.37
N HIS A 176 -1.30 20.02 -12.87
CA HIS A 176 -0.99 20.25 -11.48
C HIS A 176 -1.10 21.73 -11.08
N ARG A 177 -1.73 21.94 -9.93
CA ARG A 177 -1.71 23.16 -9.13
C ARG A 177 -1.77 22.77 -7.66
N ALA A 178 -0.97 23.41 -6.82
CA ALA A 178 -1.10 23.25 -5.38
C ALA A 178 -2.46 23.80 -4.94
N VAL A 179 -3.13 23.10 -4.03
CA VAL A 179 -4.47 23.46 -3.54
C VAL A 179 -4.35 23.80 -2.05
N PRO A 180 -4.97 24.90 -1.57
CA PRO A 180 -5.05 25.18 -0.14
C PRO A 180 -5.69 23.99 0.60
N ALA A 181 -4.94 23.41 1.55
CA ALA A 181 -5.40 22.31 2.36
C ALA A 181 -5.11 22.58 3.83
N THR A 182 -6.01 22.14 4.68
CA THR A 182 -5.85 22.18 6.13
C THR A 182 -5.32 20.85 6.61
N LEU A 183 -4.17 20.88 7.25
CA LEU A 183 -3.44 19.74 7.76
C LEU A 183 -3.39 19.80 9.28
N GLN A 184 -3.74 18.69 9.96
CA GLN A 184 -3.57 18.55 11.40
C GLN A 184 -2.88 17.22 11.72
N ALA A 185 -1.67 17.30 12.24
CA ALA A 185 -0.87 16.15 12.66
C ALA A 185 -0.89 16.03 14.19
N ASP A 186 -1.31 14.89 14.69
CA ASP A 186 -1.45 14.58 16.11
C ASP A 186 -2.31 15.64 16.84
N ASP A 187 -1.82 16.16 17.98
CA ASP A 187 -2.47 17.21 18.77
C ASP A 187 -1.99 18.63 18.37
N ALA A 188 -1.21 18.77 17.30
CA ALA A 188 -0.76 20.07 16.84
C ALA A 188 -1.94 20.90 16.30
N PRO A 189 -1.87 22.24 16.38
CA PRO A 189 -2.85 23.09 15.75
C PRO A 189 -2.96 22.81 14.25
N ALA A 190 -4.20 22.85 13.72
CA ALA A 190 -4.42 22.76 12.30
C ALA A 190 -3.75 23.92 11.57
N SER A 191 -3.07 23.63 10.47
CA SER A 191 -2.41 24.63 9.62
C SER A 191 -2.94 24.55 8.20
N SER A 192 -3.14 25.70 7.57
CA SER A 192 -3.60 25.79 6.19
C SER A 192 -2.50 26.34 5.29
N ALA A 193 -2.16 25.61 4.25
CA ALA A 193 -1.12 25.98 3.30
C ALA A 193 -1.38 25.35 1.92
N PRO A 194 -0.80 25.91 0.84
CA PRO A 194 -0.81 25.24 -0.46
C PRO A 194 -0.13 23.87 -0.39
N LEU A 195 -0.84 22.84 -0.85
CA LEU A 195 -0.42 21.45 -0.82
C LEU A 195 -0.31 20.90 -2.24
N THR A 196 0.85 20.37 -2.57
CA THR A 196 1.05 19.52 -3.75
C THR A 196 0.64 18.08 -3.46
N ALA A 197 1.17 17.51 -2.37
CA ALA A 197 0.82 16.18 -1.89
C ALA A 197 1.16 16.03 -0.41
N ALA A 198 0.44 15.16 0.28
CA ALA A 198 0.81 14.64 1.58
C ALA A 198 0.85 13.11 1.49
N VAL A 199 2.02 12.53 1.71
CA VAL A 199 2.22 11.07 1.75
C VAL A 199 2.36 10.62 3.19
N ILE A 200 1.57 9.65 3.57
CA ILE A 200 1.56 9.03 4.89
C ILE A 200 2.11 7.62 4.71
N ALA A 201 3.38 7.43 5.09
CA ALA A 201 4.13 6.22 4.85
C ALA A 201 4.21 5.35 6.10
N ASN A 202 3.89 4.07 5.97
CA ASN A 202 4.14 3.01 6.94
C ASN A 202 5.43 2.25 6.59
N GLY A 203 5.87 2.33 5.34
CA GLY A 203 7.12 1.76 4.85
C GLY A 203 7.88 2.73 3.94
N ALA A 204 9.17 2.50 3.79
CA ALA A 204 10.07 3.41 3.08
C ALA A 204 9.79 3.53 1.57
N TYR A 205 9.22 2.48 0.96
CA TYR A 205 9.08 2.37 -0.48
C TYR A 205 7.62 2.38 -0.92
N PHE A 206 7.33 3.11 -2.00
CA PHE A 206 6.02 3.20 -2.62
C PHE A 206 6.14 3.47 -4.12
N GLY A 207 5.13 3.09 -4.91
CA GLY A 207 5.03 3.43 -6.32
C GLY A 207 6.07 2.79 -7.23
N GLY A 208 6.51 1.57 -6.92
CA GLY A 208 7.45 0.82 -7.76
C GLY A 208 8.92 1.10 -7.45
N GLY A 209 9.24 1.30 -6.18
CA GLY A 209 10.60 1.48 -5.68
C GLY A 209 11.00 2.92 -5.38
N MET A 210 10.08 3.87 -5.43
CA MET A 210 10.34 5.23 -4.95
C MET A 210 10.55 5.19 -3.44
N LYS A 211 11.69 5.72 -2.97
CA LYS A 211 12.04 5.80 -1.54
C LYS A 211 11.50 7.09 -0.95
N ILE A 212 10.17 7.15 -0.79
CA ILE A 212 9.45 8.39 -0.43
C ILE A 212 9.67 8.79 1.04
N ALA A 213 9.78 7.82 1.95
CA ALA A 213 10.01 8.04 3.37
C ALA A 213 11.15 7.12 3.85
N PRO A 214 12.42 7.49 3.63
CA PRO A 214 13.58 6.62 3.90
C PRO A 214 13.71 6.11 5.34
N SER A 215 13.11 6.80 6.31
CA SER A 215 13.13 6.48 7.75
C SER A 215 11.95 5.63 8.21
N ALA A 216 10.95 5.40 7.37
CA ALA A 216 9.74 4.68 7.77
C ALA A 216 10.04 3.22 8.08
N ASP A 217 9.54 2.78 9.25
CA ASP A 217 9.67 1.42 9.78
C ASP A 217 8.28 0.91 10.18
N PRO A 218 7.77 -0.17 9.54
CA PRO A 218 6.45 -0.70 9.83
C PRO A 218 6.35 -1.44 11.18
N ALA A 219 7.27 -1.22 12.10
CA ALA A 219 7.29 -1.85 13.42
C ALA A 219 7.57 -0.88 14.58
N ASP A 220 7.60 0.44 14.33
CA ASP A 220 7.99 1.45 15.33
C ASP A 220 6.82 2.21 15.97
N GLY A 221 5.57 1.85 15.61
CA GLY A 221 4.35 2.45 16.15
C GLY A 221 4.03 3.83 15.59
N ASN A 222 4.69 4.26 14.49
CA ASN A 222 4.50 5.56 13.88
C ASN A 222 4.21 5.45 12.38
N LEU A 223 3.81 6.57 11.78
CA LEU A 223 3.78 6.80 10.34
C LEU A 223 4.71 7.96 10.02
N ASP A 224 5.38 7.90 8.88
CA ASP A 224 6.20 9.00 8.38
C ASP A 224 5.37 9.87 7.43
N LEU A 225 5.09 11.10 7.84
CA LEU A 225 4.44 12.11 7.02
C LEU A 225 5.50 12.79 6.15
N VAL A 226 5.25 12.85 4.84
CA VAL A 226 6.03 13.64 3.87
C VAL A 226 5.08 14.63 3.21
N VAL A 227 5.24 15.91 3.51
CA VAL A 227 4.44 16.99 2.94
C VAL A 227 5.23 17.68 1.83
N LEU A 228 4.67 17.68 0.64
CA LEU A 228 5.14 18.47 -0.50
C LEU A 228 4.27 19.74 -0.55
N GLY A 229 4.85 20.87 -0.18
CA GLY A 229 4.18 22.17 -0.15
C GLY A 229 3.88 22.70 -1.56
N ASP A 230 3.98 24.00 -1.76
CA ASP A 230 3.73 24.65 -3.05
C ASP A 230 4.83 24.37 -4.05
N LEU A 231 4.78 23.21 -4.70
CA LEU A 231 5.72 22.84 -5.77
C LEU A 231 5.13 23.14 -7.12
N GLY A 232 5.81 23.97 -7.88
CA GLY A 232 5.47 24.23 -9.29
C GLY A 232 5.80 23.04 -10.20
N ARG A 233 5.24 23.05 -11.42
CA ARG A 233 5.43 21.98 -12.41
C ARG A 233 6.91 21.71 -12.73
N ALA A 234 7.72 22.76 -12.89
CA ALA A 234 9.15 22.65 -13.18
C ALA A 234 9.91 22.06 -11.97
N GLU A 235 9.54 22.44 -10.76
CA GLU A 235 10.12 21.87 -9.54
C GLU A 235 9.78 20.37 -9.41
N LEU A 236 8.51 19.99 -9.62
CA LEU A 236 8.11 18.58 -9.61
C LEU A 236 8.90 17.78 -10.63
N LEU A 237 9.02 18.26 -11.88
CA LEU A 237 9.79 17.60 -12.94
C LEU A 237 11.27 17.41 -12.54
N ARG A 238 11.86 18.42 -11.91
CA ARG A 238 13.27 18.38 -11.46
C ARG A 238 13.47 17.39 -10.31
N TRP A 239 12.55 17.37 -9.32
CA TRP A 239 12.74 16.61 -8.10
C TRP A 239 12.19 15.18 -8.17
N LEU A 240 11.21 14.90 -9.03
CA LEU A 240 10.59 13.59 -9.17
C LEU A 240 11.60 12.43 -9.36
N PRO A 241 12.66 12.54 -10.21
CA PRO A 241 13.65 11.46 -10.35
C PRO A 241 14.45 11.19 -9.07
N THR A 242 14.61 12.19 -8.21
CA THR A 242 15.40 12.06 -6.97
C THR A 242 14.69 11.25 -5.89
N VAL A 243 13.36 11.07 -6.03
CA VAL A 243 12.55 10.30 -5.08
C VAL A 243 13.03 8.85 -4.96
N TYR A 244 13.56 8.27 -6.04
CA TYR A 244 14.09 6.89 -5.99
C TYR A 244 15.26 6.70 -5.02
N ARG A 245 15.95 7.80 -4.67
CA ARG A 245 17.08 7.81 -3.73
C ARG A 245 16.81 8.62 -2.46
N GLY A 246 15.56 9.07 -2.26
CA GLY A 246 15.20 9.93 -1.12
C GLY A 246 15.68 11.37 -1.25
N GLY A 247 16.25 11.77 -2.41
CA GLY A 247 16.84 13.09 -2.62
C GLY A 247 15.82 14.25 -2.60
N HIS A 248 14.54 13.98 -2.83
CA HIS A 248 13.47 14.98 -2.76
C HIS A 248 13.35 15.62 -1.36
N LEU A 249 13.81 14.96 -0.30
CA LEU A 249 13.81 15.50 1.06
C LEU A 249 14.75 16.69 1.24
N ALA A 250 15.71 16.90 0.32
CA ALA A 250 16.57 18.08 0.32
C ALA A 250 15.87 19.35 -0.23
N ASN A 251 14.67 19.23 -0.77
CA ASN A 251 13.91 20.38 -1.25
C ASN A 251 13.34 21.16 -0.04
N PRO A 252 13.56 22.48 0.09
CA PRO A 252 13.09 23.27 1.23
C PRO A 252 11.55 23.35 1.35
N LYS A 253 10.82 23.02 0.28
CA LYS A 253 9.35 22.93 0.30
C LYS A 253 8.83 21.54 0.68
N VAL A 254 9.73 20.58 0.97
CA VAL A 254 9.38 19.25 1.46
C VAL A 254 9.71 19.18 2.94
N SER A 255 8.73 18.79 3.73
CA SER A 255 8.92 18.57 5.17
C SER A 255 8.55 17.15 5.54
N THR A 256 9.20 16.63 6.59
CA THR A 256 8.97 15.29 7.11
C THR A 256 8.72 15.34 8.61
N ARG A 257 7.84 14.47 9.09
CA ARG A 257 7.53 14.35 10.52
C ARG A 257 7.03 12.93 10.82
N ARG A 258 7.40 12.36 11.96
CA ARG A 258 6.73 11.18 12.52
C ARG A 258 5.42 11.60 13.17
N ILE A 259 4.39 10.80 12.94
CA ILE A 259 3.03 11.05 13.40
C ILE A 259 2.35 9.74 13.81
N VAL A 260 1.32 9.86 14.66
CA VAL A 260 0.39 8.77 14.93
C VAL A 260 -0.96 9.00 14.24
N ARG A 261 -1.29 10.26 13.96
CA ARG A 261 -2.54 10.65 13.31
C ARG A 261 -2.34 11.86 12.38
N MET A 262 -3.04 11.86 11.25
CA MET A 262 -3.09 12.99 10.31
C MET A 262 -4.50 13.18 9.79
N SER A 263 -5.05 14.38 9.88
CA SER A 263 -6.25 14.76 9.14
C SER A 263 -5.90 15.72 8.01
N ILE A 264 -6.53 15.51 6.86
CA ILE A 264 -6.39 16.34 5.67
C ILE A 264 -7.77 16.74 5.21
N ASP A 265 -8.00 18.05 5.11
CA ASP A 265 -9.19 18.64 4.52
C ASP A 265 -8.78 19.71 3.49
N ALA A 266 -9.58 19.91 2.47
CA ALA A 266 -9.30 20.89 1.43
C ALA A 266 -10.60 21.48 0.88
N ALA A 267 -10.62 22.80 0.65
CA ALA A 267 -11.76 23.49 0.09
C ALA A 267 -12.16 22.95 -1.29
N SER A 268 -11.18 22.52 -2.08
CA SER A 268 -11.37 21.74 -3.31
C SER A 268 -10.96 20.31 -3.04
N PRO A 269 -11.85 19.31 -3.12
CA PRO A 269 -11.52 17.92 -2.78
C PRO A 269 -10.28 17.42 -3.50
N LEU A 270 -9.32 16.92 -2.73
CA LEU A 270 -8.11 16.31 -3.25
C LEU A 270 -8.30 14.80 -3.40
N PRO A 271 -7.83 14.20 -4.51
CA PRO A 271 -7.84 12.76 -4.66
C PRO A 271 -6.98 12.11 -3.57
N THR A 272 -7.44 10.95 -3.08
CA THR A 272 -6.67 10.12 -2.15
C THR A 272 -6.38 8.75 -2.73
N HIS A 273 -5.35 8.10 -2.19
CA HIS A 273 -5.02 6.71 -2.48
C HIS A 273 -4.61 5.94 -1.24
N VAL A 274 -4.74 4.63 -1.30
CA VAL A 274 -4.25 3.67 -0.31
C VAL A 274 -3.48 2.56 -1.03
N ASP A 275 -2.19 2.39 -0.74
CA ASP A 275 -1.28 1.47 -1.44
C ASP A 275 -1.35 1.56 -2.98
N GLY A 276 -1.50 2.79 -3.51
CA GLY A 276 -1.61 3.06 -4.94
C GLY A 276 -2.99 2.83 -5.55
N GLU A 277 -3.97 2.39 -4.79
CA GLU A 277 -5.36 2.31 -5.23
C GLU A 277 -6.14 3.56 -4.85
N THR A 278 -6.83 4.15 -5.83
CA THR A 278 -7.64 5.35 -5.61
C THR A 278 -8.84 5.05 -4.70
N THR A 279 -9.11 5.99 -3.84
CA THR A 279 -10.19 5.95 -2.86
C THR A 279 -11.08 7.20 -2.98
N ALA A 280 -11.95 7.47 -1.99
CA ALA A 280 -12.71 8.71 -1.93
C ALA A 280 -11.76 9.91 -1.78
N ASP A 281 -12.25 11.11 -2.10
CA ASP A 281 -11.48 12.34 -1.96
C ASP A 281 -11.43 12.81 -0.48
N THR A 282 -10.65 13.85 -0.21
CA THR A 282 -10.67 14.53 1.10
C THR A 282 -12.07 15.06 1.44
N PRO A 283 -12.45 15.19 2.73
CA PRO A 283 -11.60 15.03 3.90
C PRO A 283 -11.31 13.56 4.25
N VAL A 284 -10.13 13.32 4.83
CA VAL A 284 -9.67 11.99 5.21
C VAL A 284 -8.82 12.06 6.49
N VAL A 285 -8.91 11.03 7.32
CA VAL A 285 -8.08 10.87 8.51
C VAL A 285 -7.23 9.61 8.36
N PHE A 286 -5.93 9.77 8.53
CA PHE A 286 -4.97 8.67 8.62
C PHE A 286 -4.52 8.46 10.07
N ARG A 287 -4.27 7.21 10.45
CA ARG A 287 -3.70 6.87 11.77
C ARG A 287 -2.86 5.61 11.69
N VAL A 288 -1.88 5.48 12.58
CA VAL A 288 -1.20 4.20 12.79
C VAL A 288 -2.11 3.25 13.56
N CYS A 289 -1.99 1.98 13.25
CA CYS A 289 -2.58 0.86 13.98
C CYS A 289 -1.43 -0.06 14.39
N PRO A 290 -0.85 0.12 15.58
CA PRO A 290 0.31 -0.64 16.00
C PRO A 290 0.01 -2.14 16.10
N ARG A 291 0.94 -2.98 15.62
CA ARG A 291 0.89 -4.44 15.68
C ARG A 291 -0.40 -5.05 15.11
N ALA A 292 -0.99 -4.39 14.12
CA ALA A 292 -2.29 -4.76 13.52
C ALA A 292 -2.17 -5.86 12.44
N LEU A 293 -0.97 -6.20 12.01
CA LEU A 293 -0.68 -7.25 11.03
C LEU A 293 0.23 -8.32 11.64
N CYS A 294 -0.26 -9.56 11.70
CA CYS A 294 0.58 -10.72 11.91
C CYS A 294 1.01 -11.25 10.53
N LEU A 295 2.31 -11.19 10.21
CA LEU A 295 2.85 -11.55 8.89
C LEU A 295 3.88 -12.65 9.00
N ARG A 296 3.70 -13.73 8.21
CA ARG A 296 4.65 -14.81 8.03
C ARG A 296 5.73 -14.40 7.02
N ARG A 297 7.02 -14.38 7.45
CA ARG A 297 8.14 -13.92 6.62
C ARG A 297 9.45 -14.67 6.87
#